data_2788ac953066509c636fac9ec3fb6b83
#
_entry.id   2788ac953066509c636fac9ec3fb6b83
#
_cell.length_a   1.000
_cell.length_b   1.000
_cell.length_c   1.000
_cell.angle_alpha   90.00
_cell.angle_beta   90.00
_cell.angle_gamma   90.00
#
_symmetry.space_group_name_H-M   'P 1'
#
loop_
_entity.id
_entity.type
_entity.pdbx_description
1 polymer ?
#
loop_
_entity_poly.entity_id
_entity_poly.type
_entity_poly.pdbx_seq_one_letter_code
_entity_poly.pdbx_strand_id
1 'polypeptide(L)'
;MAKNVVITGATSGIGEAIARAYLEKGENIVLTGRRTERLEALKTEFAEIFLNQKVWTFPLDVTDMSMVKTVCSDILKTVGQIDILVNNAGLALGLAPYQDYEELDMLTMLDTNVKGLMAVTRCLLPSMVTANQGHIINMGSTAGIYAYAGAAVYSATKAAVKTFSDGLRIDTIATDIKVTTIQPGIVETDFSKVRFHGDEARAATVYQGLEALQAQDIADTVVYVTSQPRRVQITDMTIMANQQATGFMIHRD
;
A
#
# COMPACT_ATOMS: atom_id res chain seq x y z
N MET A 1 5.27 2.76 -24.22
CA MET A 1 4.71 3.97 -23.57
C MET A 1 4.95 3.84 -22.07
N ALA A 2 5.20 4.95 -21.37
CA ALA A 2 5.29 4.95 -19.92
C ALA A 2 3.94 4.52 -19.32
N LYS A 3 3.98 3.70 -18.27
CA LYS A 3 2.78 3.27 -17.54
C LYS A 3 2.31 4.37 -16.60
N ASN A 4 1.02 4.41 -16.32
CA ASN A 4 0.42 5.29 -15.32
C ASN A 4 0.16 4.48 -14.04
N VAL A 5 0.84 4.84 -12.96
CA VAL A 5 0.82 4.14 -11.67
C VAL A 5 0.11 4.98 -10.62
N VAL A 6 -1.01 4.51 -10.11
CA VAL A 6 -1.74 5.15 -9.00
C VAL A 6 -1.27 4.55 -7.68
N ILE A 7 -0.88 5.39 -6.72
CA ILE A 7 -0.38 4.97 -5.41
C ILE A 7 -1.19 5.65 -4.32
N THR A 8 -1.86 4.88 -3.48
CA THR A 8 -2.54 5.42 -2.31
C THR A 8 -1.60 5.47 -1.09
N GLY A 9 -1.76 6.49 -0.25
CA GLY A 9 -0.86 6.69 0.90
C GLY A 9 0.59 6.99 0.50
N ALA A 10 0.77 7.77 -0.59
CA ALA A 10 2.08 8.03 -1.20
C ALA A 10 2.91 9.11 -0.50
N THR A 11 2.44 9.68 0.61
CA THR A 11 3.09 10.83 1.25
C THR A 11 4.25 10.50 2.19
N SER A 12 4.57 9.24 2.41
CA SER A 12 5.70 8.78 3.25
C SER A 12 5.95 7.27 3.10
N GLY A 13 7.09 6.83 3.64
CA GLY A 13 7.42 5.43 3.81
C GLY A 13 7.34 4.61 2.51
N ILE A 14 6.70 3.46 2.57
CA ILE A 14 6.63 2.53 1.43
C ILE A 14 5.99 3.18 0.20
N GLY A 15 4.91 3.96 0.35
CA GLY A 15 4.24 4.59 -0.77
C GLY A 15 5.09 5.62 -1.51
N GLU A 16 5.87 6.42 -0.78
CA GLU A 16 6.82 7.37 -1.35
C GLU A 16 7.98 6.65 -2.05
N ALA A 17 8.54 5.60 -1.45
CA ALA A 17 9.59 4.79 -2.05
C ALA A 17 9.13 4.11 -3.36
N ILE A 18 7.90 3.57 -3.39
CA ILE A 18 7.30 3.01 -4.60
C ILE A 18 7.17 4.08 -5.69
N ALA A 19 6.74 5.29 -5.35
CA ALA A 19 6.62 6.38 -6.31
C ALA A 19 7.97 6.71 -6.95
N ARG A 20 9.00 6.86 -6.14
CA ARG A 20 10.37 7.11 -6.61
C ARG A 20 10.88 5.98 -7.50
N ALA A 21 10.71 4.74 -7.08
CA ALA A 21 11.17 3.57 -7.84
C ALA A 21 10.51 3.47 -9.24
N TYR A 22 9.22 3.82 -9.36
CA TYR A 22 8.58 3.86 -10.68
C TYR A 22 9.05 5.03 -11.55
N LEU A 23 9.29 6.20 -10.97
CA LEU A 23 9.86 7.33 -11.71
C LEU A 23 11.27 6.99 -12.25
N GLU A 24 12.10 6.30 -11.47
CA GLU A 24 13.42 5.80 -11.91
C GLU A 24 13.31 4.80 -13.07
N LYS A 25 12.20 4.09 -13.19
CA LYS A 25 11.90 3.20 -14.33
C LYS A 25 11.30 3.94 -15.53
N GLY A 26 11.12 5.25 -15.45
CA GLY A 26 10.55 6.06 -16.53
C GLY A 26 9.03 6.04 -16.60
N GLU A 27 8.35 5.61 -15.53
CA GLU A 27 6.88 5.53 -15.48
C GLU A 27 6.28 6.83 -14.92
N ASN A 28 5.03 7.10 -15.24
CA ASN A 28 4.26 8.22 -14.69
C ASN A 28 3.58 7.82 -13.38
N ILE A 29 3.41 8.75 -12.45
CA ILE A 29 2.81 8.46 -11.16
C ILE A 29 1.64 9.39 -10.81
N VAL A 30 0.69 8.83 -10.10
CA VAL A 30 -0.42 9.54 -9.44
C VAL A 30 -0.27 9.31 -7.94
N LEU A 31 0.05 10.37 -7.21
CA LEU A 31 0.22 10.35 -5.76
C LEU A 31 -1.11 10.70 -5.10
N THR A 32 -1.59 9.85 -4.20
CA THR A 32 -2.74 10.19 -3.37
C THR A 32 -2.44 10.04 -1.88
N GLY A 33 -3.09 10.86 -1.07
CA GLY A 33 -2.93 10.87 0.39
C GLY A 33 -3.65 12.05 1.03
N ARG A 34 -3.74 12.05 2.36
CA ARG A 34 -4.45 13.09 3.11
C ARG A 34 -3.67 14.39 3.27
N ARG A 35 -2.34 14.31 3.24
CA ARG A 35 -1.44 15.46 3.49
C ARG A 35 -1.17 16.22 2.20
N THR A 36 -2.04 17.19 1.88
CA THR A 36 -1.97 17.98 0.63
C THR A 36 -0.63 18.67 0.46
N GLU A 37 -0.11 19.33 1.50
CA GLU A 37 1.17 20.03 1.45
C GLU A 37 2.34 19.09 1.11
N ARG A 38 2.32 17.86 1.67
CA ARG A 38 3.35 16.86 1.38
C ARG A 38 3.24 16.34 -0.05
N LEU A 39 2.01 16.17 -0.58
CA LEU A 39 1.80 15.81 -1.97
C LEU A 39 2.40 16.83 -2.93
N GLU A 40 2.13 18.13 -2.70
CA GLU A 40 2.66 19.18 -3.55
C GLU A 40 4.19 19.33 -3.42
N ALA A 41 4.74 19.14 -2.22
CA ALA A 41 6.18 19.12 -2.02
C ALA A 41 6.84 17.96 -2.80
N LEU A 42 6.28 16.74 -2.73
CA LEU A 42 6.77 15.59 -3.50
C LEU A 42 6.64 15.80 -5.01
N LYS A 43 5.53 16.40 -5.47
CA LYS A 43 5.35 16.72 -6.88
C LYS A 43 6.44 17.66 -7.38
N THR A 44 6.76 18.70 -6.62
CA THR A 44 7.82 19.65 -6.95
C THR A 44 9.19 18.95 -6.98
N GLU A 45 9.53 18.21 -5.91
CA GLU A 45 10.78 17.47 -5.81
C GLU A 45 10.96 16.49 -6.99
N PHE A 46 9.92 15.70 -7.29
CA PHE A 46 9.99 14.71 -8.37
C PHE A 46 10.03 15.34 -9.75
N ALA A 47 9.36 16.48 -9.97
CA ALA A 47 9.41 17.19 -11.24
C ALA A 47 10.79 17.79 -11.53
N GLU A 48 11.56 18.14 -10.51
CA GLU A 48 12.94 18.62 -10.65
C GLU A 48 13.92 17.49 -11.01
N ILE A 49 13.67 16.28 -10.53
CA ILE A 49 14.56 15.13 -10.70
C ILE A 49 14.20 14.33 -11.97
N PHE A 50 12.91 14.13 -12.23
CA PHE A 50 12.39 13.25 -13.27
C PHE A 50 11.69 14.06 -14.38
N LEU A 51 12.49 14.68 -15.25
CA LEU A 51 12.04 15.67 -16.24
C LEU A 51 11.10 15.12 -17.34
N ASN A 52 11.10 13.82 -17.58
CA ASN A 52 10.34 13.21 -18.67
C ASN A 52 9.07 12.48 -18.19
N GLN A 53 8.87 12.35 -16.89
CA GLN A 53 7.74 11.66 -16.28
C GLN A 53 6.68 12.67 -15.82
N LYS A 54 5.43 12.22 -15.82
CA LYS A 54 4.32 13.01 -15.29
C LYS A 54 4.06 12.62 -13.84
N VAL A 55 3.91 13.64 -13.00
CA VAL A 55 3.56 13.50 -11.58
C VAL A 55 2.26 14.25 -11.32
N TRP A 56 1.20 13.52 -10.97
CA TRP A 56 -0.08 14.10 -10.57
C TRP A 56 -0.31 13.87 -9.09
N THR A 57 -0.98 14.80 -8.45
CA THR A 57 -1.34 14.75 -7.03
C THR A 57 -2.83 14.90 -6.88
N PHE A 58 -3.43 14.06 -6.04
CA PHE A 58 -4.85 14.14 -5.69
C PHE A 58 -4.99 13.91 -4.18
N PRO A 59 -5.34 14.93 -3.40
CA PRO A 59 -5.70 14.74 -2.00
C PRO A 59 -6.83 13.72 -1.88
N LEU A 60 -6.64 12.72 -1.02
CA LEU A 60 -7.60 11.63 -0.85
C LEU A 60 -7.54 11.07 0.56
N ASP A 61 -8.67 11.09 1.25
CA ASP A 61 -8.93 10.20 2.39
C ASP A 61 -9.70 8.97 1.89
N VAL A 62 -9.07 7.81 1.95
CA VAL A 62 -9.69 6.56 1.48
C VAL A 62 -10.87 6.12 2.34
N THR A 63 -11.06 6.68 3.54
CA THR A 63 -12.20 6.40 4.42
C THR A 63 -13.46 7.16 4.03
N ASP A 64 -13.33 8.27 3.28
CA ASP A 64 -14.44 9.05 2.73
C ASP A 64 -14.88 8.49 1.37
N MET A 65 -15.97 7.73 1.37
CA MET A 65 -16.51 7.08 0.17
C MET A 65 -16.97 8.07 -0.91
N SER A 66 -17.39 9.28 -0.54
CA SER A 66 -17.78 10.33 -1.48
C SER A 66 -16.55 10.90 -2.17
N MET A 67 -15.52 11.23 -1.37
CA MET A 67 -14.23 11.70 -1.87
C MET A 67 -13.55 10.67 -2.77
N VAL A 68 -13.58 9.38 -2.40
CA VAL A 68 -13.03 8.29 -3.24
C VAL A 68 -13.67 8.29 -4.63
N LYS A 69 -14.99 8.38 -4.73
CA LYS A 69 -15.69 8.38 -6.03
C LYS A 69 -15.29 9.59 -6.88
N THR A 70 -15.27 10.76 -6.28
CA THR A 70 -14.93 12.02 -6.96
C THR A 70 -13.48 11.99 -7.45
N VAL A 71 -12.55 11.70 -6.56
CA VAL A 71 -11.11 11.70 -6.87
C VAL A 71 -10.75 10.62 -7.90
N CYS A 72 -11.29 9.41 -7.79
CA CYS A 72 -11.05 8.37 -8.79
C CYS A 72 -11.60 8.77 -10.18
N SER A 73 -12.77 9.43 -10.23
CA SER A 73 -13.30 9.97 -11.48
C SER A 73 -12.37 11.03 -12.09
N ASP A 74 -11.83 11.92 -11.27
CA ASP A 74 -10.93 12.98 -11.73
C ASP A 74 -9.56 12.42 -12.15
N ILE A 75 -9.05 11.40 -11.47
CA ILE A 75 -7.87 10.64 -11.91
C ILE A 75 -8.11 10.08 -13.32
N LEU A 76 -9.22 9.36 -13.54
CA LEU A 76 -9.52 8.76 -14.84
C LEU A 76 -9.69 9.80 -15.95
N LYS A 77 -10.28 10.97 -15.67
CA LYS A 77 -10.40 12.07 -16.64
C LYS A 77 -9.05 12.70 -16.99
N THR A 78 -8.17 12.84 -15.99
CA THR A 78 -6.90 13.56 -16.14
C THR A 78 -5.80 12.67 -16.73
N VAL A 79 -5.75 11.43 -16.28
CA VAL A 79 -4.66 10.49 -16.58
C VAL A 79 -5.03 9.53 -17.69
N GLY A 80 -6.31 9.19 -17.79
CA GLY A 80 -6.81 8.18 -18.72
C GLY A 80 -6.60 6.76 -18.21
N GLN A 81 -5.92 5.93 -19.00
CA GLN A 81 -5.66 4.53 -18.66
C GLN A 81 -4.75 4.41 -17.43
N ILE A 82 -5.15 3.58 -16.49
CA ILE A 82 -4.34 3.19 -15.32
C ILE A 82 -3.79 1.80 -15.55
N ASP A 83 -2.47 1.68 -15.54
CA ASP A 83 -1.77 0.41 -15.75
C ASP A 83 -1.50 -0.33 -14.45
N ILE A 84 -1.23 0.40 -13.37
CA ILE A 84 -0.92 -0.17 -12.06
C ILE A 84 -1.67 0.63 -10.98
N LEU A 85 -2.36 -0.09 -10.11
CA LEU A 85 -2.94 0.44 -8.87
C LEU A 85 -2.19 -0.15 -7.68
N VAL A 86 -1.55 0.68 -6.87
CA VAL A 86 -0.92 0.29 -5.61
C VAL A 86 -1.79 0.77 -4.45
N ASN A 87 -2.58 -0.12 -3.88
CA ASN A 87 -3.34 0.10 -2.65
C ASN A 87 -2.40 -0.02 -1.45
N ASN A 88 -1.67 1.06 -1.17
CA ASN A 88 -0.70 1.12 -0.09
C ASN A 88 -1.23 1.84 1.16
N ALA A 89 -2.23 2.72 1.03
CA ALA A 89 -2.83 3.40 2.17
C ALA A 89 -3.28 2.39 3.23
N GLY A 90 -2.75 2.53 4.44
CA GLY A 90 -3.02 1.64 5.55
C GLY A 90 -2.28 2.06 6.80
N LEU A 91 -2.77 1.60 7.95
CA LEU A 91 -2.20 1.89 9.25
C LEU A 91 -2.48 0.76 10.24
N ALA A 92 -1.73 0.75 11.34
CA ALA A 92 -2.09 0.07 12.56
C ALA A 92 -2.21 1.11 13.68
N LEU A 93 -3.13 0.91 14.60
CA LEU A 93 -3.32 1.74 15.78
C LEU A 93 -3.39 0.83 17.00
N GLY A 94 -2.74 1.22 18.07
CA GLY A 94 -2.72 0.47 19.30
C GLY A 94 -1.96 -0.87 19.24
N LEU A 95 -1.76 -1.43 20.39
CA LEU A 95 -1.26 -2.79 20.66
C LEU A 95 -1.69 -3.18 22.06
N ALA A 96 -2.85 -3.80 22.19
CA ALA A 96 -3.47 -4.16 23.48
C ALA A 96 -4.26 -5.47 23.34
N PRO A 97 -4.54 -6.21 24.43
CA PRO A 97 -5.56 -7.26 24.43
C PRO A 97 -6.89 -6.74 23.88
N TYR A 98 -7.64 -7.59 23.17
CA TYR A 98 -8.82 -7.13 22.42
C TYR A 98 -9.87 -6.43 23.28
N GLN A 99 -10.10 -6.90 24.51
CA GLN A 99 -11.06 -6.29 25.45
C GLN A 99 -10.68 -4.88 25.91
N ASP A 100 -9.39 -4.51 25.74
CA ASP A 100 -8.84 -3.20 26.15
C ASP A 100 -8.56 -2.30 24.92
N TYR A 101 -9.05 -2.72 23.74
CA TYR A 101 -8.78 -2.00 22.49
C TYR A 101 -9.72 -0.79 22.36
N GLU A 102 -9.16 0.35 21.98
CA GLU A 102 -9.96 1.55 21.70
C GLU A 102 -10.85 1.34 20.46
N GLU A 103 -12.15 1.56 20.61
CA GLU A 103 -13.13 1.36 19.53
C GLU A 103 -12.82 2.20 18.29
N LEU A 104 -12.40 3.46 18.49
CA LEU A 104 -12.04 4.37 17.40
C LEU A 104 -10.84 3.84 16.58
N ASP A 105 -9.83 3.28 17.25
CA ASP A 105 -8.67 2.67 16.60
C ASP A 105 -9.08 1.47 15.75
N MET A 106 -9.96 0.62 16.29
CA MET A 106 -10.51 -0.52 15.58
C MET A 106 -11.26 -0.10 14.32
N LEU A 107 -12.19 0.85 14.42
CA LEU A 107 -12.97 1.35 13.29
C LEU A 107 -12.08 2.04 12.25
N THR A 108 -11.10 2.83 12.68
CA THR A 108 -10.16 3.51 11.79
C THR A 108 -9.33 2.52 10.97
N MET A 109 -8.88 1.41 11.59
CA MET A 109 -8.16 0.36 10.87
C MET A 109 -9.05 -0.37 9.86
N LEU A 110 -10.29 -0.70 10.21
CA LEU A 110 -11.24 -1.33 9.29
C LEU A 110 -11.59 -0.42 8.11
N ASP A 111 -11.88 0.85 8.40
CA ASP A 111 -12.23 1.82 7.37
C ASP A 111 -11.06 2.10 6.41
N THR A 112 -9.84 2.23 6.93
CA THR A 112 -8.67 2.53 6.10
C THR A 112 -8.18 1.29 5.34
N ASN A 113 -7.87 0.21 6.09
CA ASN A 113 -7.14 -0.92 5.53
C ASN A 113 -8.00 -1.84 4.66
N VAL A 114 -9.31 -1.89 4.92
CA VAL A 114 -10.24 -2.80 4.23
C VAL A 114 -11.19 -2.02 3.34
N LYS A 115 -12.10 -1.25 3.94
CA LYS A 115 -13.16 -0.54 3.21
C LYS A 115 -12.58 0.47 2.21
N GLY A 116 -11.58 1.25 2.59
CA GLY A 116 -10.93 2.23 1.73
C GLY A 116 -10.21 1.58 0.55
N LEU A 117 -9.45 0.52 0.80
CA LEU A 117 -8.79 -0.27 -0.25
C LEU A 117 -9.81 -0.83 -1.26
N MET A 118 -10.89 -1.45 -0.77
CA MET A 118 -11.96 -1.99 -1.62
C MET A 118 -12.65 -0.90 -2.43
N ALA A 119 -12.89 0.27 -1.82
CA ALA A 119 -13.57 1.39 -2.48
C ALA A 119 -12.73 1.97 -3.63
N VAL A 120 -11.44 2.22 -3.42
CA VAL A 120 -10.53 2.70 -4.48
C VAL A 120 -10.45 1.67 -5.61
N THR A 121 -10.26 0.39 -5.27
CA THR A 121 -10.23 -0.70 -6.25
C THR A 121 -11.51 -0.74 -7.08
N ARG A 122 -12.67 -0.68 -6.44
CA ARG A 122 -13.97 -0.69 -7.12
C ARG A 122 -14.15 0.48 -8.09
N CYS A 123 -13.60 1.64 -7.77
CA CYS A 123 -13.72 2.83 -8.62
C CYS A 123 -12.80 2.78 -9.85
N LEU A 124 -11.59 2.21 -9.73
CA LEU A 124 -10.59 2.19 -10.82
C LEU A 124 -10.65 0.90 -11.66
N LEU A 125 -11.05 -0.24 -11.08
CA LEU A 125 -11.10 -1.54 -11.75
C LEU A 125 -11.92 -1.53 -13.07
N PRO A 126 -13.08 -0.88 -13.19
CA PRO A 126 -13.84 -0.89 -14.45
C PRO A 126 -13.06 -0.36 -15.66
N SER A 127 -12.18 0.63 -15.47
CA SER A 127 -11.32 1.14 -16.54
C SER A 127 -10.27 0.12 -16.98
N MET A 128 -9.70 -0.62 -16.03
CA MET A 128 -8.76 -1.72 -16.31
C MET A 128 -9.44 -2.88 -17.03
N VAL A 129 -10.67 -3.24 -16.61
CA VAL A 129 -11.48 -4.29 -17.29
C VAL A 129 -11.78 -3.90 -18.73
N THR A 130 -12.20 -2.65 -18.97
CA THR A 130 -12.47 -2.14 -20.32
C THR A 130 -11.22 -2.17 -21.20
N ALA A 131 -10.06 -1.84 -20.64
CA ALA A 131 -8.78 -1.89 -21.35
C ALA A 131 -8.23 -3.32 -21.48
N ASN A 132 -8.82 -4.29 -20.79
CA ASN A 132 -8.31 -5.65 -20.62
C ASN A 132 -6.85 -5.70 -20.21
N GLN A 133 -6.43 -4.79 -19.32
CA GLN A 133 -5.05 -4.64 -18.88
C GLN A 133 -5.01 -3.96 -17.52
N GLY A 134 -4.14 -4.45 -16.63
CA GLY A 134 -3.89 -3.80 -15.35
C GLY A 134 -3.13 -4.70 -14.38
N HIS A 135 -2.52 -4.08 -13.37
CA HIS A 135 -1.95 -4.81 -12.24
C HIS A 135 -2.34 -4.12 -10.92
N ILE A 136 -3.06 -4.83 -10.07
CA ILE A 136 -3.47 -4.34 -8.76
C ILE A 136 -2.52 -4.93 -7.70
N ILE A 137 -1.84 -4.07 -6.98
CA ILE A 137 -0.98 -4.43 -5.85
C ILE A 137 -1.69 -4.02 -4.57
N ASN A 138 -2.00 -4.99 -3.73
CA ASN A 138 -2.60 -4.76 -2.42
C ASN A 138 -1.55 -4.95 -1.33
N MET A 139 -1.35 -3.93 -0.50
CA MET A 139 -0.40 -3.98 0.59
C MET A 139 -0.97 -4.75 1.78
N GLY A 140 -0.60 -6.03 1.87
CA GLY A 140 -0.87 -6.90 3.00
C GLY A 140 0.06 -6.65 4.18
N SER A 141 0.38 -7.72 4.89
CA SER A 141 1.40 -7.78 5.97
C SER A 141 1.59 -9.23 6.37
N THR A 142 2.75 -9.58 6.92
CA THR A 142 2.94 -10.84 7.66
C THR A 142 1.94 -11.01 8.80
N ALA A 143 1.39 -9.91 9.33
CA ALA A 143 0.32 -9.90 10.32
C ALA A 143 -0.99 -10.55 9.81
N GLY A 144 -1.23 -10.54 8.50
CA GLY A 144 -2.37 -11.23 7.89
C GLY A 144 -2.18 -12.75 7.76
N ILE A 145 -0.94 -13.24 7.94
CA ILE A 145 -0.59 -14.67 7.94
C ILE A 145 -0.41 -15.16 9.38
N TYR A 146 0.31 -14.38 10.19
CA TYR A 146 0.70 -14.71 11.56
C TYR A 146 0.14 -13.64 12.50
N ALA A 147 -0.99 -13.95 13.16
CA ALA A 147 -1.50 -13.08 14.20
C ALA A 147 -0.56 -13.08 15.42
N TYR A 148 -0.47 -11.95 16.11
CA TYR A 148 0.35 -11.80 17.30
C TYR A 148 -0.38 -11.04 18.41
N ALA A 149 0.12 -11.17 19.65
CA ALA A 149 -0.52 -10.58 20.82
C ALA A 149 -0.74 -9.07 20.66
N GLY A 150 -1.93 -8.62 20.99
CA GLY A 150 -2.34 -7.21 20.91
C GLY A 150 -2.64 -6.67 19.51
N ALA A 151 -2.54 -7.48 18.46
CA ALA A 151 -2.74 -7.05 17.08
C ALA A 151 -3.96 -7.70 16.40
N ALA A 152 -4.92 -8.21 17.17
CA ALA A 152 -6.06 -8.97 16.64
C ALA A 152 -6.77 -8.23 15.49
N VAL A 153 -7.10 -6.95 15.67
CA VAL A 153 -7.80 -6.14 14.67
C VAL A 153 -6.94 -5.89 13.44
N TYR A 154 -5.69 -5.43 13.64
CA TYR A 154 -4.78 -5.21 12.52
C TYR A 154 -4.56 -6.49 11.70
N SER A 155 -4.33 -7.62 12.36
CA SER A 155 -4.17 -8.92 11.73
C SER A 155 -5.42 -9.32 10.93
N ALA A 156 -6.61 -9.12 11.48
CA ALA A 156 -7.87 -9.37 10.78
C ALA A 156 -8.01 -8.49 9.53
N THR A 157 -7.64 -7.19 9.59
CA THR A 157 -7.68 -6.31 8.41
C THR A 157 -6.74 -6.80 7.31
N LYS A 158 -5.53 -7.26 7.66
CA LYS A 158 -4.53 -7.71 6.68
C LYS A 158 -4.86 -9.10 6.12
N ALA A 159 -5.48 -9.98 6.90
CA ALA A 159 -6.05 -11.23 6.41
C ALA A 159 -7.23 -10.96 5.43
N ALA A 160 -8.10 -9.99 5.73
CA ALA A 160 -9.16 -9.57 4.82
C ALA A 160 -8.62 -9.05 3.48
N VAL A 161 -7.53 -8.26 3.47
CA VAL A 161 -6.87 -7.80 2.23
C VAL A 161 -6.39 -8.98 1.39
N LYS A 162 -5.78 -9.99 2.01
CA LYS A 162 -5.34 -11.20 1.30
C LYS A 162 -6.52 -11.92 0.65
N THR A 163 -7.54 -12.24 1.43
CA THR A 163 -8.73 -12.96 0.94
C THR A 163 -9.49 -12.17 -0.13
N PHE A 164 -9.59 -10.83 0.03
CA PHE A 164 -10.15 -9.96 -1.01
C PHE A 164 -9.35 -10.03 -2.31
N SER A 165 -8.02 -10.05 -2.23
CA SER A 165 -7.15 -10.15 -3.41
C SER A 165 -7.35 -11.48 -4.14
N ASP A 166 -7.53 -12.58 -3.39
CA ASP A 166 -7.81 -13.91 -3.96
C ASP A 166 -9.16 -13.91 -4.69
N GLY A 167 -10.22 -13.36 -4.06
CA GLY A 167 -11.54 -13.21 -4.68
C GLY A 167 -11.51 -12.33 -5.94
N LEU A 168 -10.84 -11.18 -5.87
CA LEU A 168 -10.71 -10.26 -7.00
C LEU A 168 -9.99 -10.92 -8.19
N ARG A 169 -8.99 -11.76 -7.94
CA ARG A 169 -8.30 -12.54 -8.97
C ARG A 169 -9.22 -13.54 -9.67
N ILE A 170 -10.12 -14.15 -8.90
CA ILE A 170 -11.16 -15.05 -9.46
C ILE A 170 -12.14 -14.24 -10.33
N ASP A 171 -12.61 -13.09 -9.85
CA ASP A 171 -13.56 -12.25 -10.55
C ASP A 171 -12.98 -11.68 -11.87
N THR A 172 -11.67 -11.50 -11.93
CA THR A 172 -10.97 -10.95 -13.11
C THR A 172 -10.30 -12.01 -13.99
N ILE A 173 -10.54 -13.30 -13.76
CA ILE A 173 -9.84 -14.41 -14.44
C ILE A 173 -9.98 -14.38 -15.99
N ALA A 174 -11.05 -13.81 -16.50
CA ALA A 174 -11.30 -13.70 -17.95
C ALA A 174 -10.60 -12.48 -18.59
N THR A 175 -9.75 -11.78 -17.84
CA THR A 175 -9.02 -10.57 -18.29
C THR A 175 -7.51 -10.75 -18.15
N ASP A 176 -6.75 -9.80 -18.68
CA ASP A 176 -5.30 -9.69 -18.47
C ASP A 176 -4.92 -8.90 -17.21
N ILE A 177 -5.87 -8.71 -16.30
CA ILE A 177 -5.63 -8.02 -15.04
C ILE A 177 -4.92 -8.99 -14.08
N LYS A 178 -3.85 -8.51 -13.46
CA LYS A 178 -3.12 -9.21 -12.40
C LYS A 178 -3.47 -8.63 -11.04
N VAL A 179 -3.50 -9.48 -10.02
CA VAL A 179 -3.71 -9.06 -8.62
C VAL A 179 -2.65 -9.73 -7.75
N THR A 180 -1.86 -8.93 -7.06
CA THR A 180 -0.79 -9.39 -6.16
C THR A 180 -0.98 -8.81 -4.77
N THR A 181 -0.78 -9.63 -3.75
CA THR A 181 -0.65 -9.19 -2.37
C THR A 181 0.84 -9.17 -1.99
N ILE A 182 1.35 -8.01 -1.59
CA ILE A 182 2.68 -7.90 -0.99
C ILE A 182 2.50 -7.93 0.53
N GLN A 183 3.25 -8.79 1.21
CA GLN A 183 3.11 -9.04 2.64
C GLN A 183 4.43 -8.73 3.38
N PRO A 184 4.70 -7.44 3.68
CA PRO A 184 5.91 -7.04 4.38
C PRO A 184 5.92 -7.55 5.83
N GLY A 185 7.11 -7.87 6.32
CA GLY A 185 7.43 -7.98 7.73
C GLY A 185 7.63 -6.61 8.37
N ILE A 186 8.64 -6.49 9.25
CA ILE A 186 8.97 -5.23 9.91
C ILE A 186 9.76 -4.36 8.95
N VAL A 187 9.15 -3.23 8.56
CA VAL A 187 9.76 -2.19 7.72
C VAL A 187 9.94 -0.93 8.55
N GLU A 188 11.14 -0.38 8.58
CA GLU A 188 11.43 0.86 9.31
C GLU A 188 10.85 2.06 8.56
N THR A 189 9.80 2.64 9.11
CA THR A 189 9.06 3.79 8.60
C THR A 189 8.35 4.51 9.75
N ASP A 190 7.63 5.61 9.45
CA ASP A 190 6.77 6.28 10.43
C ASP A 190 5.55 5.44 10.88
N PHE A 191 5.38 4.23 10.34
CA PHE A 191 4.25 3.35 10.68
C PHE A 191 4.17 3.06 12.19
N SER A 192 5.32 2.81 12.84
CA SER A 192 5.35 2.55 14.28
C SER A 192 5.00 3.78 15.11
N LYS A 193 5.37 4.99 14.66
CA LYS A 193 4.95 6.24 15.31
C LYS A 193 3.43 6.43 15.23
N VAL A 194 2.84 6.16 14.06
CA VAL A 194 1.38 6.21 13.88
C VAL A 194 0.69 5.18 14.78
N ARG A 195 1.20 3.95 14.82
CA ARG A 195 0.67 2.86 15.66
C ARG A 195 0.57 3.25 17.13
N PHE A 196 1.56 3.94 17.64
CA PHE A 196 1.65 4.32 19.04
C PHE A 196 1.27 5.78 19.29
N HIS A 197 0.40 6.37 18.44
CA HIS A 197 -0.15 7.73 18.61
C HIS A 197 0.92 8.81 18.83
N GLY A 198 2.09 8.66 18.16
CA GLY A 198 3.21 9.60 18.27
C GLY A 198 4.21 9.31 19.40
N ASP A 199 4.05 8.22 20.14
CA ASP A 199 5.04 7.78 21.12
C ASP A 199 6.31 7.27 20.40
N GLU A 200 7.26 8.20 20.22
CA GLU A 200 8.52 7.91 19.51
C GLU A 200 9.41 6.93 20.27
N ALA A 201 9.41 6.97 21.60
CA ALA A 201 10.21 6.07 22.40
C ALA A 201 9.72 4.62 22.22
N ARG A 202 8.42 4.41 22.30
CA ARG A 202 7.81 3.09 22.05
C ARG A 202 8.00 2.64 20.60
N ALA A 203 7.88 3.56 19.64
CA ALA A 203 8.09 3.26 18.23
C ALA A 203 9.51 2.77 17.94
N ALA A 204 10.52 3.39 18.56
CA ALA A 204 11.93 3.02 18.41
C ALA A 204 12.23 1.60 18.92
N THR A 205 11.53 1.12 19.96
CA THR A 205 11.73 -0.25 20.48
C THR A 205 11.38 -1.34 19.48
N VAL A 206 10.54 -1.05 18.49
CA VAL A 206 10.16 -2.03 17.45
C VAL A 206 11.38 -2.46 16.64
N TYR A 207 12.31 -1.57 16.38
CA TYR A 207 13.47 -1.77 15.52
C TYR A 207 14.75 -2.12 16.27
N GLN A 208 14.76 -2.01 17.60
CA GLN A 208 15.94 -2.21 18.42
C GLN A 208 16.51 -3.64 18.26
N GLY A 209 17.79 -3.76 17.93
CA GLY A 209 18.47 -5.04 17.72
C GLY A 209 17.99 -5.80 16.46
N LEU A 210 17.39 -5.10 15.49
CA LEU A 210 16.90 -5.67 14.25
C LEU A 210 17.39 -4.82 13.06
N GLU A 211 18.02 -5.44 12.09
CA GLU A 211 18.20 -4.86 10.76
C GLU A 211 16.88 -4.97 9.98
N ALA A 212 15.99 -4.00 10.25
CA ALA A 212 14.66 -3.99 9.67
C ALA A 212 14.70 -3.73 8.17
N LEU A 213 13.69 -4.24 7.44
CA LEU A 213 13.49 -3.86 6.04
C LEU A 213 13.36 -2.34 5.94
N GLN A 214 13.84 -1.81 4.82
CA GLN A 214 13.64 -0.42 4.44
C GLN A 214 12.47 -0.29 3.44
N ALA A 215 11.90 0.89 3.35
CA ALA A 215 10.81 1.15 2.40
C ALA A 215 11.22 0.83 0.94
N GLN A 216 12.50 1.00 0.60
CA GLN A 216 13.06 0.69 -0.71
C GLN A 216 12.99 -0.81 -1.04
N ASP A 217 13.22 -1.71 -0.08
CA ASP A 217 13.15 -3.16 -0.30
C ASP A 217 11.76 -3.58 -0.78
N ILE A 218 10.72 -2.91 -0.23
CA ILE A 218 9.34 -3.15 -0.64
C ILE A 218 9.05 -2.51 -2.01
N ALA A 219 9.59 -1.33 -2.28
CA ALA A 219 9.43 -0.67 -3.57
C ALA A 219 10.07 -1.50 -4.70
N ASP A 220 11.27 -2.03 -4.52
CA ASP A 220 11.96 -2.90 -5.46
C ASP A 220 11.17 -4.18 -5.72
N THR A 221 10.58 -4.75 -4.65
CA THR A 221 9.70 -5.91 -4.76
C THR A 221 8.46 -5.61 -5.60
N VAL A 222 7.79 -4.48 -5.40
CA VAL A 222 6.61 -4.06 -6.17
C VAL A 222 6.97 -3.86 -7.64
N VAL A 223 8.09 -3.21 -7.93
CA VAL A 223 8.60 -3.03 -9.30
C VAL A 223 8.93 -4.38 -9.94
N TYR A 224 9.61 -5.28 -9.22
CA TYR A 224 9.89 -6.64 -9.71
C TYR A 224 8.62 -7.38 -10.09
N VAL A 225 7.62 -7.42 -9.22
CA VAL A 225 6.35 -8.11 -9.44
C VAL A 225 5.62 -7.57 -10.68
N THR A 226 5.57 -6.24 -10.82
CA THR A 226 4.85 -5.60 -11.94
C THR A 226 5.62 -5.61 -13.26
N SER A 227 6.90 -5.93 -13.24
CA SER A 227 7.73 -6.11 -14.43
C SER A 227 7.59 -7.50 -15.09
N GLN A 228 6.92 -8.44 -14.43
CA GLN A 228 6.81 -9.81 -14.94
C GLN A 228 5.97 -9.87 -16.22
N PRO A 229 6.33 -10.75 -17.18
CA PRO A 229 5.63 -10.86 -18.45
C PRO A 229 4.16 -11.25 -18.26
N ARG A 230 3.32 -10.98 -19.27
CA ARG A 230 1.86 -11.17 -19.24
C ARG A 230 1.45 -12.56 -18.70
N ARG A 231 2.14 -13.62 -19.10
CA ARG A 231 1.83 -15.01 -18.70
C ARG A 231 2.17 -15.34 -17.23
N VAL A 232 2.87 -14.44 -16.52
CA VAL A 232 3.29 -14.66 -15.13
C VAL A 232 2.43 -13.80 -14.21
N GLN A 233 1.78 -14.43 -13.26
CA GLN A 233 1.09 -13.77 -12.16
C GLN A 233 1.71 -14.24 -10.84
N ILE A 234 2.33 -13.31 -10.12
CA ILE A 234 2.75 -13.54 -8.73
C ILE A 234 1.55 -13.19 -7.87
N THR A 235 1.00 -14.16 -7.17
CA THR A 235 -0.23 -13.97 -6.40
C THR A 235 0.02 -13.35 -5.05
N ASP A 236 1.07 -13.81 -4.38
CA ASP A 236 1.49 -13.37 -3.05
C ASP A 236 3.01 -13.33 -2.96
N MET A 237 3.54 -12.33 -2.26
CA MET A 237 4.95 -12.25 -1.93
C MET A 237 5.15 -11.77 -0.50
N THR A 238 5.73 -12.62 0.33
CA THR A 238 6.08 -12.30 1.71
C THR A 238 7.56 -11.94 1.78
N ILE A 239 7.86 -10.77 2.36
CA ILE A 239 9.22 -10.25 2.50
C ILE A 239 9.45 -9.95 3.98
N MET A 240 10.47 -10.52 4.58
CA MET A 240 10.84 -10.32 5.98
C MET A 240 12.31 -9.97 6.10
N ALA A 241 12.67 -9.23 7.15
CA ALA A 241 14.07 -9.07 7.53
C ALA A 241 14.68 -10.46 7.78
N ASN A 242 15.97 -10.63 7.50
CA ASN A 242 16.64 -11.92 7.66
C ASN A 242 16.57 -12.47 9.10
N GLN A 243 16.52 -11.57 10.09
CA GLN A 243 16.36 -11.90 11.52
C GLN A 243 14.89 -12.19 11.92
N GLN A 244 13.92 -12.08 11.00
CA GLN A 244 12.50 -12.31 11.26
C GLN A 244 12.06 -13.65 10.63
N ALA A 245 11.68 -14.62 11.46
CA ALA A 245 11.23 -15.94 11.00
C ALA A 245 9.71 -16.03 10.80
N THR A 246 8.93 -15.27 11.57
CA THR A 246 7.47 -15.18 11.47
C THR A 246 7.03 -13.74 11.77
N GLY A 247 5.70 -13.47 11.82
CA GLY A 247 5.18 -12.16 12.21
C GLY A 247 5.65 -11.66 13.59
N PHE A 248 6.06 -12.56 14.47
CA PHE A 248 6.42 -12.25 15.86
C PHE A 248 7.72 -12.90 16.36
N MET A 249 8.27 -13.86 15.65
CA MET A 249 9.54 -14.50 16.02
C MET A 249 10.69 -13.77 15.35
N ILE A 250 11.44 -13.02 16.14
CA ILE A 250 12.53 -12.16 15.71
C ILE A 250 13.76 -12.47 16.57
N HIS A 251 14.90 -12.69 15.93
CA HIS A 251 16.19 -12.68 16.59
C HIS A 251 16.66 -11.22 16.73
N ARG A 252 17.08 -10.83 17.91
CA ARG A 252 17.62 -9.49 18.19
C ARG A 252 19.02 -9.62 18.76
N ASP A 253 19.91 -8.86 18.21
CA ASP A 253 21.31 -8.75 18.68
C ASP A 253 21.41 -7.86 19.90
#